data_9307df0dbef2ec6ed90b14e144689864
#
_entry.id   9307df0dbef2ec6ed90b14e144689864
#
_cell.length_a   1.000
_cell.length_b   1.000
_cell.length_c   1.000
_cell.angle_alpha   90.00
_cell.angle_beta   90.00
_cell.angle_gamma   90.00
#
_symmetry.space_group_name_H-M   'P 1'
#
loop_
_entity.id
_entity.type
_entity.pdbx_description
1 polymer ?
#
loop_
_entity_poly.entity_id
_entity_poly.type
_entity_poly.pdbx_seq_one_letter_code
_entity_poly.pdbx_strand_id
1 'polypeptide(L)'
;ALQKANMELGIAFVQQVSYTVPVEDSVRIKTRSVMGTEIPLVEYDKQLTNTPTYAYYSTRVSLDQAKAAFEKVKELSIQLAGIENAAIRLAANIKKTQKRANALKNITIPRYEALTKDIQNALEEKEREEFTRLKVIKRMKQKG
;
A
#
# COMPACT_ATOMS: atom_id res chain seq x y z
N ALA A 1 -5.51 -22.13 -26.55
CA ALA A 1 -6.39 -21.51 -27.55
C ALA A 1 -5.58 -20.92 -28.70
N LEU A 2 -4.65 -19.97 -28.50
CA LEU A 2 -3.85 -19.32 -29.55
C LEU A 2 -3.09 -20.32 -30.44
N GLN A 3 -2.42 -21.31 -29.84
CA GLN A 3 -1.69 -22.33 -30.59
C GLN A 3 -2.60 -23.09 -31.59
N LYS A 4 -3.82 -23.42 -31.15
CA LYS A 4 -4.80 -24.08 -32.00
C LYS A 4 -5.24 -23.16 -33.15
N ALA A 5 -5.50 -21.87 -32.89
CA ALA A 5 -5.84 -20.89 -33.92
C ALA A 5 -4.70 -20.73 -34.95
N ASN A 6 -3.43 -20.67 -34.50
CA ASN A 6 -2.26 -20.60 -35.37
C ASN A 6 -2.08 -21.84 -36.24
N MET A 7 -2.44 -23.03 -35.75
CA MET A 7 -2.38 -24.27 -36.52
C MET A 7 -3.47 -24.36 -37.59
N GLU A 8 -4.66 -23.81 -37.30
CA GLU A 8 -5.81 -23.87 -38.20
C GLU A 8 -5.86 -22.76 -39.27
N LEU A 9 -5.38 -21.56 -38.92
CA LEU A 9 -5.49 -20.34 -39.72
C LEU A 9 -4.13 -19.84 -40.29
N GLY A 10 -3.02 -20.30 -39.67
CA GLY A 10 -1.70 -19.80 -39.96
C GLY A 10 -1.32 -18.55 -39.17
N ILE A 11 -0.05 -18.46 -38.84
CA ILE A 11 0.49 -17.37 -37.95
C ILE A 11 0.31 -15.99 -38.58
N ALA A 12 0.56 -15.87 -39.90
CA ALA A 12 0.45 -14.62 -40.63
C ALA A 12 -0.96 -14.04 -40.61
N PHE A 13 -1.97 -14.86 -40.77
CA PHE A 13 -3.37 -14.44 -40.71
C PHE A 13 -3.78 -14.00 -39.30
N VAL A 14 -3.41 -14.76 -38.28
CA VAL A 14 -3.70 -14.40 -36.87
C VAL A 14 -3.00 -13.10 -36.52
N GLN A 15 -1.79 -12.85 -37.01
CA GLN A 15 -1.09 -11.59 -36.83
C GLN A 15 -1.81 -10.41 -37.48
N GLN A 16 -2.31 -10.58 -38.73
CA GLN A 16 -3.11 -9.54 -39.39
C GLN A 16 -4.38 -9.21 -38.58
N VAL A 17 -5.09 -10.22 -38.09
CA VAL A 17 -6.25 -10.02 -37.24
C VAL A 17 -5.89 -9.30 -35.93
N SER A 18 -4.73 -9.55 -35.35
CA SER A 18 -4.34 -8.86 -34.14
C SER A 18 -4.20 -7.34 -34.28
N TYR A 19 -3.86 -6.84 -35.47
CA TYR A 19 -3.79 -5.40 -35.74
C TYR A 19 -5.16 -4.71 -35.83
N THR A 20 -6.23 -5.48 -36.03
CA THR A 20 -7.59 -4.91 -36.09
C THR A 20 -8.21 -4.74 -34.68
N VAL A 21 -7.57 -5.30 -33.65
CA VAL A 21 -8.03 -5.16 -32.27
C VAL A 21 -7.65 -3.80 -31.72
N PRO A 22 -8.58 -2.96 -31.27
CA PRO A 22 -8.28 -1.65 -30.74
C PRO A 22 -7.45 -1.74 -29.44
N VAL A 23 -6.62 -0.74 -29.22
CA VAL A 23 -5.87 -0.59 -27.96
C VAL A 23 -6.84 -0.26 -26.84
N GLU A 24 -6.61 -0.81 -25.67
CA GLU A 24 -7.46 -0.63 -24.51
C GLU A 24 -7.10 0.66 -23.73
N ASP A 25 -7.99 1.63 -23.69
CA ASP A 25 -7.82 2.92 -23.01
C ASP A 25 -8.77 3.09 -21.80
N SER A 26 -9.58 2.07 -21.47
CA SER A 26 -10.59 2.17 -20.41
C SER A 26 -10.07 1.98 -19.00
N VAL A 27 -8.77 1.69 -18.83
CA VAL A 27 -8.15 1.49 -17.52
C VAL A 27 -7.89 2.83 -16.85
N ARG A 28 -8.53 3.07 -15.69
CA ARG A 28 -8.34 4.26 -14.87
C ARG A 28 -7.74 3.89 -13.53
N ILE A 29 -6.76 4.70 -13.09
CA ILE A 29 -6.10 4.51 -11.80
C ILE A 29 -6.59 5.60 -10.87
N LYS A 30 -7.28 5.22 -9.79
CA LYS A 30 -7.61 6.09 -8.66
C LYS A 30 -6.71 5.76 -7.48
N THR A 31 -6.50 6.69 -6.58
CA THR A 31 -5.76 6.46 -5.34
C THR A 31 -6.71 6.48 -4.15
N ARG A 32 -6.53 5.53 -3.25
CA ARG A 32 -7.22 5.47 -1.97
C ARG A 32 -6.20 5.45 -0.84
N SER A 33 -6.38 6.30 0.16
CA SER A 33 -5.53 6.28 1.35
C SER A 33 -6.03 5.24 2.36
N VAL A 34 -5.15 4.35 2.76
CA VAL A 34 -5.39 3.38 3.83
C VAL A 34 -4.27 3.51 4.86
N MET A 35 -4.60 3.90 6.08
CA MET A 35 -3.63 4.12 7.18
C MET A 35 -2.45 5.02 6.77
N GLY A 36 -2.72 6.09 6.01
CA GLY A 36 -1.68 7.01 5.54
C GLY A 36 -0.80 6.49 4.40
N THR A 37 -1.19 5.36 3.78
CA THR A 37 -0.55 4.84 2.56
C THR A 37 -1.51 5.01 1.40
N GLU A 38 -1.03 5.66 0.33
CA GLU A 38 -1.80 5.76 -0.91
C GLU A 38 -1.72 4.45 -1.68
N ILE A 39 -2.85 3.78 -1.83
CA ILE A 39 -2.99 2.53 -2.56
C ILE A 39 -3.65 2.82 -3.90
N PRO A 40 -3.10 2.35 -5.04
CA PRO A 40 -3.75 2.46 -6.32
C PRO A 40 -4.96 1.52 -6.37
N LEU A 41 -6.10 2.07 -6.76
CA LEU A 41 -7.30 1.34 -7.11
C LEU A 41 -7.44 1.38 -8.62
N VAL A 42 -7.38 0.23 -9.25
CA VAL A 42 -7.52 0.11 -10.71
C VAL A 42 -9.00 -0.13 -11.01
N GLU A 43 -9.62 0.83 -11.71
CA GLU A 43 -10.95 0.69 -12.25
C GLU A 43 -10.84 0.32 -13.73
N TYR A 44 -11.49 -0.75 -14.12
CA TYR A 44 -11.58 -1.20 -15.49
C TYR A 44 -13.04 -1.15 -15.93
N ASP A 45 -13.34 -0.27 -16.87
CA ASP A 45 -14.66 -0.19 -17.48
C ASP A 45 -14.69 -1.13 -18.67
N LYS A 46 -15.31 -2.28 -18.46
CA LYS A 46 -15.44 -3.31 -19.50
C LYS A 46 -16.34 -2.80 -20.59
N GLN A 47 -15.79 -2.18 -21.61
CA GLN A 47 -16.52 -1.89 -22.83
C GLN A 47 -16.86 -3.22 -23.50
N LEU A 48 -18.11 -3.64 -23.38
CA LEU A 48 -18.67 -4.74 -24.16
C LEU A 48 -18.80 -4.27 -25.61
N THR A 49 -17.69 -4.22 -26.33
CA THR A 49 -17.70 -4.01 -27.76
C THR A 49 -18.28 -5.28 -28.39
N ASN A 50 -19.61 -5.30 -28.54
CA ASN A 50 -20.32 -6.34 -29.26
C ASN A 50 -20.06 -6.27 -30.77
N THR A 51 -19.27 -5.31 -31.23
CA THR A 51 -18.89 -5.17 -32.63
C THR A 51 -17.74 -6.10 -32.95
N PRO A 52 -17.92 -7.01 -33.93
CA PRO A 52 -16.82 -7.86 -34.40
C PRO A 52 -15.70 -7.00 -34.97
N THR A 53 -14.49 -7.15 -34.46
CA THR A 53 -13.30 -6.42 -34.92
C THR A 53 -12.72 -7.02 -36.21
N TYR A 54 -13.18 -8.17 -36.63
CA TYR A 54 -12.74 -8.88 -37.85
C TYR A 54 -13.91 -9.53 -38.56
N ALA A 55 -13.75 -9.78 -39.85
CA ALA A 55 -14.77 -10.41 -40.70
C ALA A 55 -14.90 -11.92 -40.40
N TYR A 56 -16.11 -12.39 -40.17
CA TYR A 56 -16.37 -13.81 -39.84
C TYR A 56 -16.15 -14.78 -40.99
N TYR A 57 -16.07 -14.32 -42.22
CA TYR A 57 -16.00 -15.17 -43.38
C TYR A 57 -14.79 -16.07 -43.47
N SER A 58 -13.63 -15.61 -42.94
CA SER A 58 -12.36 -16.33 -43.00
C SER A 58 -11.89 -16.84 -41.64
N THR A 59 -12.73 -16.74 -40.61
CA THR A 59 -12.35 -17.07 -39.23
C THR A 59 -12.94 -18.40 -38.77
N ARG A 60 -12.30 -19.03 -37.77
CA ARG A 60 -12.75 -20.28 -37.17
C ARG A 60 -13.04 -20.07 -35.67
N VAL A 61 -13.83 -20.98 -35.10
CA VAL A 61 -14.20 -20.99 -33.68
C VAL A 61 -12.97 -20.95 -32.77
N SER A 62 -11.83 -21.49 -33.21
CA SER A 62 -10.58 -21.44 -32.47
C SER A 62 -10.04 -20.01 -32.24
N LEU A 63 -10.30 -19.09 -33.19
CA LEU A 63 -9.93 -17.68 -33.03
C LEU A 63 -10.81 -16.97 -31.98
N ASP A 64 -12.13 -17.25 -32.02
CA ASP A 64 -13.06 -16.68 -31.02
C ASP A 64 -12.76 -17.17 -29.60
N GLN A 65 -12.43 -18.46 -29.50
CA GLN A 65 -11.96 -19.03 -28.22
C GLN A 65 -10.67 -18.39 -27.74
N ALA A 66 -9.73 -18.08 -28.65
CA ALA A 66 -8.52 -17.38 -28.32
C ALA A 66 -8.80 -15.95 -27.84
N LYS A 67 -9.68 -15.21 -28.56
CA LYS A 67 -10.11 -13.85 -28.18
C LYS A 67 -10.75 -13.86 -26.78
N ALA A 68 -11.70 -14.73 -26.51
CA ALA A 68 -12.35 -14.82 -25.19
C ALA A 68 -11.35 -15.17 -24.07
N ALA A 69 -10.37 -16.04 -24.35
CA ALA A 69 -9.31 -16.35 -23.40
C ALA A 69 -8.41 -15.14 -23.11
N PHE A 70 -8.05 -14.35 -24.13
CA PHE A 70 -7.27 -13.12 -23.96
C PHE A 70 -8.03 -12.03 -23.20
N GLU A 71 -9.33 -11.85 -23.45
CA GLU A 71 -10.16 -10.92 -22.69
C GLU A 71 -10.17 -11.27 -21.19
N LYS A 72 -10.30 -12.56 -20.86
CA LYS A 72 -10.24 -13.02 -19.48
C LYS A 72 -8.85 -12.82 -18.86
N VAL A 73 -7.80 -13.09 -19.60
CA VAL A 73 -6.42 -12.84 -19.12
C VAL A 73 -6.19 -11.35 -18.89
N LYS A 74 -6.67 -10.48 -19.78
CA LYS A 74 -6.60 -9.02 -19.64
C LYS A 74 -7.26 -8.56 -18.35
N GLU A 75 -8.47 -8.98 -18.07
CA GLU A 75 -9.22 -8.64 -16.86
C GLU A 75 -8.47 -9.08 -15.60
N LEU A 76 -7.99 -10.32 -15.56
CA LEU A 76 -7.23 -10.86 -14.44
C LEU A 76 -5.88 -10.15 -14.24
N SER A 77 -5.20 -9.78 -15.32
CA SER A 77 -3.93 -9.06 -15.26
C SER A 77 -4.10 -7.66 -14.69
N ILE A 78 -5.18 -6.96 -15.05
CA ILE A 78 -5.50 -5.64 -14.49
C ILE A 78 -5.77 -5.73 -12.99
N GLN A 79 -6.57 -6.70 -12.55
CA GLN A 79 -6.83 -6.93 -11.13
C GLN A 79 -5.55 -7.29 -10.37
N LEU A 80 -4.74 -8.17 -10.93
CA LEU A 80 -3.47 -8.59 -10.33
C LEU A 80 -2.52 -7.41 -10.16
N ALA A 81 -2.37 -6.57 -11.18
CA ALA A 81 -1.52 -5.38 -11.12
C ALA A 81 -1.93 -4.42 -9.99
N GLY A 82 -3.24 -4.22 -9.79
CA GLY A 82 -3.77 -3.41 -8.69
C GLY A 82 -3.39 -3.98 -7.31
N ILE A 83 -3.61 -5.28 -7.12
CA ILE A 83 -3.32 -5.97 -5.86
C ILE A 83 -1.81 -6.00 -5.57
N GLU A 84 -0.99 -6.30 -6.57
CA GLU A 84 0.46 -6.36 -6.44
C GLU A 84 1.05 -5.00 -6.02
N ASN A 85 0.67 -3.93 -6.70
CA ASN A 85 1.12 -2.59 -6.34
C ASN A 85 0.66 -2.17 -4.94
N ALA A 86 -0.58 -2.51 -4.56
CA ALA A 86 -1.09 -2.27 -3.22
C ALA A 86 -0.26 -3.01 -2.16
N ALA A 87 0.05 -4.28 -2.40
CA ALA A 87 0.85 -5.11 -1.50
C ALA A 87 2.27 -4.56 -1.32
N ILE A 88 2.94 -4.16 -2.40
CA ILE A 88 4.29 -3.57 -2.35
C ILE A 88 4.29 -2.28 -1.53
N ARG A 89 3.34 -1.37 -1.76
CA ARG A 89 3.24 -0.10 -1.02
C ARG A 89 2.95 -0.31 0.46
N LEU A 90 2.05 -1.24 0.79
CA LEU A 90 1.75 -1.60 2.18
C LEU A 90 2.95 -2.22 2.88
N ALA A 91 3.66 -3.15 2.25
CA ALA A 91 4.85 -3.78 2.80
C ALA A 91 5.96 -2.75 3.10
N ALA A 92 6.18 -1.79 2.18
CA ALA A 92 7.13 -0.70 2.40
C ALA A 92 6.73 0.19 3.59
N ASN A 93 5.44 0.51 3.74
CA ASN A 93 4.94 1.31 4.85
C ASN A 93 5.04 0.55 6.19
N ILE A 94 4.71 -0.73 6.22
CA ILE A 94 4.88 -1.60 7.40
C ILE A 94 6.34 -1.56 7.87
N LYS A 95 7.30 -1.76 6.96
CA LYS A 95 8.74 -1.72 7.28
C LYS A 95 9.17 -0.37 7.86
N LYS A 96 8.65 0.75 7.31
CA LYS A 96 8.91 2.11 7.79
C LYS A 96 8.32 2.34 9.19
N THR A 97 7.08 1.91 9.40
CA THR A 97 6.36 2.05 10.67
C THR A 97 7.01 1.21 11.76
N GLN A 98 7.43 -0.02 11.44
CA GLN A 98 8.14 -0.89 12.38
C GLN A 98 9.47 -0.30 12.84
N LYS A 99 10.24 0.33 11.93
CA LYS A 99 11.46 1.05 12.31
C LYS A 99 11.16 2.21 13.28
N ARG A 100 10.09 2.98 13.02
CA ARG A 100 9.67 4.07 13.91
C ARG A 100 9.23 3.55 15.28
N ALA A 101 8.42 2.49 15.31
CA ALA A 101 7.97 1.86 16.55
C ALA A 101 9.15 1.34 17.39
N ASN A 102 10.13 0.71 16.75
CA ASN A 102 11.33 0.24 17.43
C ASN A 102 12.19 1.41 17.97
N ALA A 103 12.32 2.50 17.22
CA ALA A 103 13.04 3.69 17.69
C ALA A 103 12.33 4.35 18.89
N LEU A 104 11.00 4.45 18.85
CA LEU A 104 10.20 4.95 19.97
C LEU A 104 10.38 4.06 21.22
N LYS A 105 10.23 2.76 21.05
CA LYS A 105 10.31 1.80 22.16
C LYS A 105 11.70 1.74 22.80
N ASN A 106 12.77 1.74 21.99
CA ASN A 106 14.11 1.44 22.49
C ASN A 106 14.96 2.68 22.77
N ILE A 107 14.58 3.85 22.24
CA ILE A 107 15.35 5.08 22.38
C ILE A 107 14.52 6.16 23.07
N THR A 108 13.34 6.47 22.54
CA THR A 108 12.55 7.62 22.96
C THR A 108 11.91 7.40 24.34
N ILE A 109 11.24 6.27 24.54
CA ILE A 109 10.58 5.94 25.81
C ILE A 109 11.61 5.85 26.96
N PRO A 110 12.70 5.07 26.88
CA PRO A 110 13.68 5.00 27.95
C PRO A 110 14.32 6.35 28.29
N ARG A 111 14.54 7.21 27.27
CA ARG A 111 15.07 8.56 27.48
C ARG A 111 14.11 9.42 28.30
N TYR A 112 12.81 9.38 28.00
CA TYR A 112 11.82 10.13 28.77
C TYR A 112 11.59 9.55 30.17
N GLU A 113 11.66 8.25 30.34
CA GLU A 113 11.59 7.61 31.65
C GLU A 113 12.76 8.05 32.55
N ALA A 114 13.98 8.07 32.01
CA ALA A 114 15.16 8.57 32.74
C ALA A 114 14.97 10.05 33.10
N LEU A 115 14.56 10.90 32.16
CA LEU A 115 14.33 12.32 32.41
C LEU A 115 13.25 12.56 33.47
N THR A 116 12.17 11.80 33.44
CA THR A 116 11.08 11.87 34.43
C THR A 116 11.63 11.54 35.84
N LYS A 117 12.45 10.48 35.92
CA LYS A 117 13.07 10.08 37.16
C LYS A 117 14.01 11.15 37.71
N ASP A 118 14.83 11.78 36.87
CA ASP A 118 15.74 12.87 37.28
C ASP A 118 14.96 14.08 37.78
N ILE A 119 13.86 14.45 37.12
CA ILE A 119 12.99 15.53 37.58
C ILE A 119 12.34 15.20 38.92
N GLN A 120 11.86 13.96 39.08
CA GLN A 120 11.31 13.50 40.35
C GLN A 120 12.32 13.58 41.49
N ASN A 121 13.54 13.09 41.27
CA ASN A 121 14.60 13.16 42.25
C ASN A 121 14.94 14.62 42.64
N ALA A 122 14.99 15.52 41.63
CA ALA A 122 15.26 16.93 41.89
C ALA A 122 14.13 17.63 42.67
N LEU A 123 12.89 17.24 42.45
CA LEU A 123 11.72 17.74 43.21
C LEU A 123 11.77 17.25 44.66
N GLU A 124 12.05 15.96 44.88
CA GLU A 124 12.19 15.40 46.23
C GLU A 124 13.33 16.06 47.01
N GLU A 125 14.45 16.37 46.36
CA GLU A 125 15.57 17.05 46.97
C GLU A 125 15.18 18.47 47.38
N LYS A 126 14.48 19.22 46.55
CA LYS A 126 13.96 20.55 46.89
C LYS A 126 12.98 20.51 48.08
N GLU A 127 12.05 19.55 48.07
CA GLU A 127 11.11 19.39 49.19
C GLU A 127 11.84 19.09 50.51
N ARG A 128 12.89 18.27 50.49
CA ARG A 128 13.74 18.01 51.67
C ARG A 128 14.48 19.26 52.13
N GLU A 129 15.03 20.04 51.17
CA GLU A 129 15.66 21.31 51.50
C GLU A 129 14.68 22.30 52.15
N GLU A 130 13.49 22.48 51.58
CA GLU A 130 12.46 23.37 52.14
C GLU A 130 12.02 22.92 53.52
N PHE A 131 11.81 21.64 53.72
CA PHE A 131 11.46 21.08 55.03
C PHE A 131 12.57 21.35 56.07
N THR A 132 13.84 21.18 55.67
CA THR A 132 14.96 21.44 56.53
C THR A 132 15.07 22.93 56.89
N ARG A 133 14.87 23.84 55.94
CA ARG A 133 14.84 25.31 56.16
C ARG A 133 13.71 25.67 57.14
N LEU A 134 12.50 25.16 56.92
CA LEU A 134 11.39 25.38 57.85
C LEU A 134 11.69 24.86 59.27
N LYS A 135 12.34 23.73 59.42
CA LYS A 135 12.74 23.16 60.69
C LYS A 135 13.77 24.01 61.42
N VAL A 136 14.74 24.59 60.67
CA VAL A 136 15.73 25.52 61.23
C VAL A 136 15.07 26.82 61.69
N ILE A 137 14.19 27.40 60.85
CA ILE A 137 13.47 28.64 61.23
C ILE A 137 12.59 28.42 62.47
N LYS A 138 11.89 27.29 62.58
CA LYS A 138 11.10 26.94 63.76
C LYS A 138 11.94 26.83 65.01
N ARG A 139 13.15 26.23 64.92
CA ARG A 139 14.10 26.14 66.08
C ARG A 139 14.66 27.52 66.48
N MET A 140 14.93 28.42 65.55
CA MET A 140 15.36 29.78 65.84
C MET A 140 14.26 30.58 66.54
N LYS A 141 12.98 30.45 66.10
CA LYS A 141 11.85 31.10 66.78
C LYS A 141 11.56 30.58 68.19
N GLN A 142 11.95 29.35 68.50
CA GLN A 142 11.77 28.79 69.86
C GLN A 142 12.89 29.14 70.83
N LYS A 143 14.01 29.65 70.33
CA LYS A 143 15.19 30.05 71.16
C LYS A 143 15.30 31.54 71.42
N GLY A 144 14.51 32.38 70.81
CA GLY A 144 14.34 33.82 71.07
C GLY A 144 13.01 34.07 71.75
#